data_52eed44778b593df9252cdcccbcafcaa
#
_entry.id   52eed44778b593df9252cdcccbcafcaa
#
_cell.length_a   1.000
_cell.length_b   1.000
_cell.length_c   1.000
_cell.angle_alpha   90.00
_cell.angle_beta   90.00
_cell.angle_gamma   90.00
#
_symmetry.space_group_name_H-M   'P 1'
#
loop_
_entity.id
_entity.type
_entity.pdbx_description
1 polymer ?
#
loop_
_entity_poly.entity_id
_entity_poly.type
_entity_poly.pdbx_seq_one_letter_code
_entity_poly.pdbx_strand_id
1 'polypeptide(L)'
;MYLAKTGVYSLYTLKTRYNGRALPDARIIDMKQELRAGNDLDLSRELEEGIRDAILDKKQSILFLNRRGNSRYLVCMDCGDVPQCPRCSVHLTYHSSGRRLMCHYCGYVMPAHARCEKCGGAMKAIGSGTQKVE
;
A
#
# COMPACT_ATOMS: atom_id res chain seq x y z
N MET A 1 25.52 -6.37 -0.10
CA MET A 1 26.38 -5.37 -0.79
C MET A 1 27.62 -4.94 0.01
N TYR A 2 27.57 -4.71 1.32
CA TYR A 2 28.72 -4.32 2.16
C TYR A 2 29.87 -5.34 2.08
N LEU A 3 29.59 -6.63 2.32
CA LEU A 3 30.58 -7.69 2.29
C LEU A 3 31.23 -7.90 0.90
N ALA A 4 30.53 -7.56 -0.17
CA ALA A 4 31.11 -7.56 -1.51
C ALA A 4 32.05 -6.37 -1.74
N LYS A 5 31.73 -5.19 -1.14
CA LYS A 5 32.62 -4.01 -1.20
C LYS A 5 33.88 -4.19 -0.37
N THR A 6 33.82 -4.96 0.71
CA THR A 6 34.98 -5.29 1.58
C THR A 6 35.80 -6.47 1.08
N GLY A 7 35.47 -7.06 -0.08
CA GLY A 7 36.20 -8.16 -0.68
C GLY A 7 35.96 -9.54 -0.07
N VAL A 8 35.00 -9.66 0.87
CA VAL A 8 34.63 -10.95 1.48
C VAL A 8 33.87 -11.82 0.50
N TYR A 9 33.04 -11.22 -0.37
CA TYR A 9 32.31 -11.90 -1.44
C TYR A 9 32.64 -11.30 -2.79
N SER A 10 32.61 -12.12 -3.85
CA SER A 10 32.70 -11.65 -5.22
C SER A 10 31.38 -11.05 -5.67
N LEU A 11 31.42 -9.85 -6.27
CA LEU A 11 30.25 -9.19 -6.82
C LEU A 11 30.16 -9.41 -8.32
N TYR A 12 29.13 -10.11 -8.76
CA TYR A 12 28.81 -10.28 -10.18
C TYR A 12 27.60 -9.42 -10.53
N THR A 13 27.75 -8.56 -11.53
CA THR A 13 26.68 -7.65 -11.97
C THR A 13 26.24 -8.06 -13.38
N LEU A 14 24.98 -8.48 -13.49
CA LEU A 14 24.32 -8.70 -14.77
C LEU A 14 23.75 -7.38 -15.28
N LYS A 15 24.35 -6.82 -16.34
CA LYS A 15 23.96 -5.52 -16.90
C LYS A 15 22.87 -5.60 -17.98
N THR A 16 22.66 -6.78 -18.56
CA THR A 16 21.70 -6.99 -19.65
C THR A 16 20.80 -8.16 -19.33
N ARG A 17 19.57 -8.14 -19.83
CA ARG A 17 18.67 -9.29 -19.77
C ARG A 17 19.10 -10.35 -20.77
N TYR A 18 18.87 -11.62 -20.43
CA TYR A 18 19.22 -12.78 -21.26
C TYR A 18 18.74 -12.64 -22.71
N ASN A 19 17.53 -12.11 -22.94
CA ASN A 19 16.90 -11.97 -24.25
C ASN A 19 17.01 -10.56 -24.85
N GLY A 20 17.79 -9.65 -24.28
CA GLY A 20 17.95 -8.27 -24.74
C GLY A 20 16.68 -7.39 -24.69
N ARG A 21 15.55 -7.90 -24.13
CA ARG A 21 14.31 -7.13 -24.03
C ARG A 21 14.44 -5.94 -23.10
N ALA A 22 13.83 -4.81 -23.47
CA ALA A 22 13.73 -3.65 -22.63
C ALA A 22 13.02 -3.98 -21.29
N LEU A 23 13.28 -3.16 -20.29
CA LEU A 23 12.51 -3.19 -19.05
C LEU A 23 11.07 -2.76 -19.33
N PRO A 24 10.08 -3.29 -18.59
CA PRO A 24 8.71 -2.80 -18.71
C PRO A 24 8.64 -1.33 -18.24
N ASP A 25 7.70 -0.59 -18.81
CA ASP A 25 7.38 0.73 -18.32
C ASP A 25 6.75 0.62 -16.93
N ALA A 26 7.26 1.41 -15.99
CA ALA A 26 6.74 1.46 -14.63
C ALA A 26 6.05 2.82 -14.41
N ARG A 27 4.82 2.79 -13.91
CA ARG A 27 4.05 3.97 -13.52
C ARG A 27 3.79 3.95 -12.03
N ILE A 28 3.96 5.09 -11.39
CA ILE A 28 3.68 5.28 -9.97
C ILE A 28 2.43 6.14 -9.85
N ILE A 29 1.41 5.59 -9.21
CA ILE A 29 0.13 6.27 -8.99
C ILE A 29 0.05 6.76 -7.54
N ASP A 30 -0.27 8.04 -7.35
CA ASP A 30 -0.52 8.59 -6.02
C ASP A 30 -1.94 8.28 -5.57
N MET A 31 -2.09 7.26 -4.74
CA MET A 31 -3.39 6.84 -4.19
C MET A 31 -4.06 7.91 -3.31
N LYS A 32 -3.32 8.93 -2.81
CA LYS A 32 -3.94 10.06 -2.11
C LYS A 32 -4.71 10.96 -3.09
N GLN A 33 -4.21 11.13 -4.30
CA GLN A 33 -4.93 11.87 -5.35
C GLN A 33 -6.17 11.09 -5.79
N GLU A 34 -6.07 9.78 -5.98
CA GLU A 34 -7.22 8.90 -6.26
C GLU A 34 -8.30 9.05 -5.20
N LEU A 35 -7.91 9.01 -3.90
CA LEU A 35 -8.82 9.18 -2.78
C LEU A 35 -9.52 10.56 -2.80
N ARG A 36 -8.78 11.65 -3.04
CA ARG A 36 -9.34 13.01 -3.16
C ARG A 36 -10.28 13.15 -4.35
N ALA A 37 -10.03 12.41 -5.42
CA ALA A 37 -10.89 12.33 -6.61
C ALA A 37 -12.11 11.39 -6.41
N GLY A 38 -12.32 10.86 -5.19
CA GLY A 38 -13.45 10.01 -4.83
C GLY A 38 -13.25 8.51 -5.07
N ASN A 39 -12.06 8.08 -5.46
CA ASN A 39 -11.74 6.67 -5.55
C ASN A 39 -11.20 6.17 -4.20
N ASP A 40 -12.02 5.48 -3.43
CA ASP A 40 -11.67 4.89 -2.14
C ASP A 40 -11.40 3.37 -2.22
N LEU A 41 -11.23 2.86 -3.43
CA LEU A 41 -10.89 1.47 -3.71
C LEU A 41 -9.39 1.22 -3.52
N ASP A 42 -9.02 -0.05 -3.40
CA ASP A 42 -7.62 -0.46 -3.28
C ASP A 42 -6.85 -0.42 -4.62
N LEU A 43 -7.56 -0.29 -5.73
CA LEU A 43 -7.01 -0.18 -7.08
C LEU A 43 -7.19 1.26 -7.60
N SER A 44 -6.18 1.79 -8.25
CA SER A 44 -6.32 3.05 -8.99
C SER A 44 -7.16 2.85 -10.24
N ARG A 45 -7.80 3.91 -10.72
CA ARG A 45 -8.57 3.87 -11.98
C ARG A 45 -7.71 3.44 -13.17
N GLU A 46 -6.49 3.97 -13.24
CA GLU A 46 -5.56 3.60 -14.31
C GLU A 46 -5.19 2.10 -14.28
N LEU A 47 -5.01 1.53 -13.09
CA LEU A 47 -4.77 0.09 -12.95
C LEU A 47 -5.98 -0.73 -13.34
N GLU A 48 -7.18 -0.30 -12.94
CA GLU A 48 -8.44 -0.96 -13.30
C GLU A 48 -8.65 -0.96 -14.83
N GLU A 49 -8.40 0.17 -15.49
CA GLU A 49 -8.44 0.27 -16.96
C GLU A 49 -7.43 -0.67 -17.60
N GLY A 50 -6.18 -0.67 -17.14
CA GLY A 50 -5.16 -1.57 -17.67
C GLY A 50 -5.47 -3.06 -17.50
N ILE A 51 -6.12 -3.44 -16.39
CA ILE A 51 -6.62 -4.82 -16.20
C ILE A 51 -7.73 -5.13 -17.19
N ARG A 52 -8.67 -4.21 -17.37
CA ARG A 52 -9.78 -4.36 -18.32
C ARG A 52 -9.28 -4.53 -19.75
N ASP A 53 -8.33 -3.71 -20.17
CA ASP A 53 -7.71 -3.80 -21.49
C ASP A 53 -6.98 -5.13 -21.68
N ALA A 54 -6.23 -5.57 -20.66
CA ALA A 54 -5.57 -6.88 -20.71
C ALA A 54 -6.56 -8.04 -20.84
N ILE A 55 -7.72 -7.97 -20.19
CA ILE A 55 -8.79 -8.98 -20.33
C ILE A 55 -9.37 -8.96 -21.75
N LEU A 56 -9.67 -7.78 -22.27
CA LEU A 56 -10.19 -7.63 -23.64
C LEU A 56 -9.22 -8.18 -24.70
N ASP A 57 -7.94 -7.91 -24.50
CA ASP A 57 -6.85 -8.43 -25.35
C ASP A 57 -6.51 -9.91 -25.09
N LYS A 58 -7.23 -10.60 -24.21
CA LYS A 58 -6.94 -11.98 -23.77
C LYS A 58 -5.52 -12.17 -23.24
N LYS A 59 -4.95 -11.12 -22.64
CA LYS A 59 -3.65 -11.12 -21.98
C LYS A 59 -3.81 -11.48 -20.50
N GLN A 60 -2.68 -11.76 -19.84
CA GLN A 60 -2.63 -12.06 -18.41
C GLN A 60 -2.19 -10.84 -17.61
N SER A 61 -2.78 -10.64 -16.44
CA SER A 61 -2.40 -9.65 -15.47
C SER A 61 -1.93 -10.33 -14.18
N ILE A 62 -0.86 -9.83 -13.57
CA ILE A 62 -0.37 -10.29 -12.28
C ILE A 62 -0.54 -9.15 -11.29
N LEU A 63 -1.41 -9.35 -10.29
CA LEU A 63 -1.61 -8.40 -9.20
C LEU A 63 -0.78 -8.84 -7.99
N PHE A 64 0.11 -7.97 -7.53
CA PHE A 64 0.90 -8.21 -6.34
C PHE A 64 0.40 -7.35 -5.18
N LEU A 65 -0.29 -7.98 -4.23
CA LEU A 65 -0.79 -7.35 -3.03
C LEU A 65 0.10 -7.73 -1.84
N ASN A 66 0.89 -6.78 -1.36
CA ASN A 66 1.77 -7.01 -0.19
C ASN A 66 1.03 -6.81 1.15
N ARG A 67 -0.23 -7.22 1.21
CA ARG A 67 -1.07 -7.12 2.43
C ARG A 67 -1.67 -8.48 2.77
N ARG A 68 -1.40 -8.93 3.99
CA ARG A 68 -2.04 -10.14 4.55
C ARG A 68 -3.32 -9.76 5.30
N GLY A 69 -4.38 -10.56 5.12
CA GLY A 69 -5.61 -10.46 5.89
C GLY A 69 -6.46 -9.21 5.59
N ASN A 70 -7.41 -8.92 6.46
CA ASN A 70 -8.40 -7.85 6.32
C ASN A 70 -7.97 -6.58 7.09
N SER A 71 -6.70 -6.18 6.93
CA SER A 71 -6.15 -5.02 7.63
C SER A 71 -6.65 -3.72 7.02
N ARG A 72 -7.36 -2.93 7.81
CA ARG A 72 -7.82 -1.60 7.43
C ARG A 72 -6.96 -0.53 8.10
N TYR A 73 -6.72 0.57 7.43
CA TYR A 73 -6.14 1.77 8.02
C TYR A 73 -7.18 2.88 8.10
N LEU A 74 -7.04 3.72 9.09
CA LEU A 74 -7.77 4.96 9.15
C LEU A 74 -6.97 6.03 8.42
N VAL A 75 -7.55 6.66 7.40
CA VAL A 75 -6.86 7.65 6.56
C VAL A 75 -7.67 8.95 6.58
N CYS A 76 -6.99 10.06 6.74
CA CYS A 76 -7.61 11.38 6.62
C CYS A 76 -7.93 11.67 5.16
N MET A 77 -9.18 12.02 4.88
CA MET A 77 -9.64 12.33 3.51
C MET A 77 -9.04 13.63 2.98
N ASP A 78 -8.68 14.58 3.86
CA ASP A 78 -8.18 15.89 3.44
C ASP A 78 -6.66 15.91 3.29
N CYS A 79 -5.90 15.47 4.30
CA CYS A 79 -4.44 15.54 4.29
C CYS A 79 -3.74 14.21 4.01
N GLY A 80 -4.50 13.09 3.95
CA GLY A 80 -3.95 11.76 3.71
C GLY A 80 -3.17 11.18 4.89
N ASP A 81 -3.26 11.78 6.08
CA ASP A 81 -2.56 11.28 7.25
C ASP A 81 -3.11 9.92 7.70
N VAL A 82 -2.19 9.06 8.13
CA VAL A 82 -2.49 7.73 8.69
C VAL A 82 -1.89 7.67 10.09
N PRO A 83 -2.68 7.42 11.14
CA PRO A 83 -2.17 7.35 12.49
C PRO A 83 -1.04 6.32 12.66
N GLN A 84 0.03 6.75 13.32
CA GLN A 84 1.21 5.94 13.57
C GLN A 84 1.34 5.57 15.04
N CYS A 85 1.96 4.44 15.30
CA CYS A 85 2.29 4.03 16.65
C CYS A 85 3.37 4.94 17.24
N PRO A 86 3.17 5.56 18.40
CA PRO A 86 4.17 6.44 19.01
C PRO A 86 5.43 5.70 19.48
N ARG A 87 5.38 4.39 19.63
CA ARG A 87 6.50 3.55 20.08
C ARG A 87 7.30 2.94 18.93
N CYS A 88 6.63 2.60 17.81
CA CYS A 88 7.22 1.84 16.71
C CYS A 88 7.25 2.59 15.38
N SER A 89 6.60 3.78 15.29
CA SER A 89 6.48 4.60 14.08
C SER A 89 5.84 3.87 12.86
N VAL A 90 5.22 2.71 13.08
CA VAL A 90 4.47 1.99 12.05
C VAL A 90 3.00 2.42 12.05
N HIS A 91 2.34 2.30 10.93
CA HIS A 91 0.91 2.61 10.85
C HIS A 91 0.09 1.68 11.72
N LEU A 92 -0.90 2.26 12.42
CA LEU A 92 -1.82 1.51 13.25
C LEU A 92 -2.90 0.84 12.41
N THR A 93 -3.24 -0.39 12.76
CA THR A 93 -4.34 -1.14 12.14
C THR A 93 -5.67 -0.76 12.78
N TYR A 94 -6.66 -0.44 11.96
CA TYR A 94 -8.01 -0.16 12.42
C TYR A 94 -8.82 -1.44 12.61
N HIS A 95 -9.37 -1.62 13.79
CA HIS A 95 -10.31 -2.69 14.15
C HIS A 95 -11.71 -2.13 14.30
N SER A 96 -12.62 -2.51 13.41
CA SER A 96 -14.02 -2.07 13.42
C SER A 96 -14.77 -2.55 14.66
N SER A 97 -14.49 -3.79 15.13
CA SER A 97 -14.97 -4.28 16.40
C SER A 97 -14.31 -3.52 17.56
N GLY A 98 -15.02 -2.55 18.13
CA GLY A 98 -14.51 -1.70 19.21
C GLY A 98 -13.90 -0.38 18.75
N ARG A 99 -13.95 -0.02 17.47
CA ARG A 99 -13.50 1.26 16.91
C ARG A 99 -12.15 1.72 17.47
N ARG A 100 -11.14 0.85 17.37
CA ARG A 100 -9.81 1.08 17.94
C ARG A 100 -8.71 0.93 16.90
N LEU A 101 -7.60 1.61 17.14
CA LEU A 101 -6.37 1.50 16.41
C LEU A 101 -5.37 0.69 17.24
N MET A 102 -4.72 -0.30 16.62
CA MET A 102 -3.78 -1.18 17.30
C MET A 102 -2.47 -1.34 16.51
N CYS A 103 -1.38 -1.33 17.24
CA CYS A 103 -0.06 -1.68 16.73
C CYS A 103 0.18 -3.19 16.90
N HIS A 104 0.33 -3.92 15.80
CA HIS A 104 0.61 -5.36 15.85
C HIS A 104 2.07 -5.70 16.18
N TYR A 105 2.95 -4.69 16.34
CA TYR A 105 4.33 -4.90 16.78
C TYR A 105 4.50 -4.85 18.28
N CYS A 106 3.92 -3.85 18.94
CA CYS A 106 4.11 -3.62 20.39
C CYS A 106 2.82 -3.71 21.21
N GLY A 107 1.68 -4.00 20.58
CA GLY A 107 0.39 -4.09 21.28
C GLY A 107 -0.21 -2.75 21.71
N TYR A 108 0.39 -1.61 21.34
CA TYR A 108 -0.19 -0.30 21.66
C TYR A 108 -1.59 -0.17 21.08
N VAL A 109 -2.54 0.34 21.87
CA VAL A 109 -3.94 0.55 21.48
C VAL A 109 -4.37 1.95 21.82
N MET A 110 -5.13 2.58 20.88
CA MET A 110 -5.79 3.86 21.09
C MET A 110 -7.19 3.86 20.47
N PRO A 111 -8.11 4.71 20.93
CA PRO A 111 -9.41 4.88 20.28
C PRO A 111 -9.24 5.42 18.86
N ALA A 112 -10.15 5.01 17.97
CA ALA A 112 -10.21 5.58 16.63
C ALA A 112 -11.03 6.87 16.65
N HIS A 113 -10.40 8.00 16.31
CA HIS A 113 -11.05 9.28 16.22
C HIS A 113 -11.73 9.46 14.85
N ALA A 114 -12.89 10.12 14.83
CA ALA A 114 -13.60 10.42 13.58
C ALA A 114 -12.98 11.60 12.82
N ARG A 115 -12.14 12.39 13.49
CA ARG A 115 -11.44 13.53 12.92
C ARG A 115 -9.93 13.38 13.03
N CYS A 116 -9.24 13.91 12.03
CA CYS A 116 -7.77 13.92 11.97
C CYS A 116 -7.21 14.88 13.02
N GLU A 117 -6.24 14.43 13.79
CA GLU A 117 -5.57 15.26 14.80
C GLU A 117 -4.70 16.37 14.19
N LYS A 118 -4.25 16.20 12.92
CA LYS A 118 -3.41 17.17 12.23
C LYS A 118 -4.19 18.32 11.56
N CYS A 119 -5.31 18.01 10.91
CA CYS A 119 -6.03 19.00 10.09
C CYS A 119 -7.51 19.09 10.40
N GLY A 120 -8.05 18.29 11.32
CA GLY A 120 -9.46 18.26 11.65
C GLY A 120 -10.37 17.57 10.62
N GLY A 121 -9.82 17.11 9.49
CA GLY A 121 -10.54 16.45 8.41
C GLY A 121 -11.17 15.11 8.81
N ALA A 122 -12.09 14.62 7.98
CA ALA A 122 -12.78 13.36 8.23
C ALA A 122 -11.84 12.16 8.07
N MET A 123 -11.91 11.21 9.00
CA MET A 123 -11.16 9.95 8.92
C MET A 123 -12.03 8.85 8.32
N LYS A 124 -11.49 8.14 7.33
CA LYS A 124 -12.16 6.99 6.69
C LYS A 124 -11.32 5.72 6.82
N ALA A 125 -11.99 4.60 7.07
CA ALA A 125 -11.32 3.29 7.08
C ALA A 125 -11.16 2.79 5.64
N ILE A 126 -9.92 2.62 5.21
CA ILE A 126 -9.55 2.20 3.85
C ILE A 126 -8.68 0.96 3.92
N GLY A 127 -8.73 0.18 2.89
CA GLY A 127 -7.93 -1.03 2.68
C GLY A 127 -8.74 -2.29 2.84
N SER A 128 -8.56 -3.16 1.90
CA SER A 128 -8.97 -4.55 1.94
C SER A 128 -7.72 -5.43 1.84
N GLY A 129 -7.68 -6.51 2.60
CA GLY A 129 -6.66 -7.52 2.40
C GLY A 129 -7.04 -8.46 1.25
N THR A 130 -6.14 -9.36 0.89
CA THR A 130 -6.32 -10.38 -0.16
C THR A 130 -7.62 -11.16 -0.08
N GLN A 131 -8.19 -11.32 1.13
CA GLN A 131 -9.47 -12.02 1.35
C GLN A 131 -10.72 -11.25 0.85
N LYS A 132 -10.58 -10.02 0.37
CA LYS A 132 -11.69 -9.18 -0.09
C LYS A 132 -11.65 -8.92 -1.60
N VAL A 133 -10.60 -9.35 -2.26
CA VAL A 133 -10.35 -9.16 -3.70
C VAL A 133 -10.69 -10.42 -4.50
N GLU A 134 -10.96 -11.53 -3.81
CA GLU A 134 -11.56 -12.74 -4.37
C GLU A 134 -13.09 -12.55 -4.47
#